data_6065d7b26bf897f8ae0c5b5e1ea87973
#
_entry.id   6065d7b26bf897f8ae0c5b5e1ea87973
#
_cell.length_a   1.000
_cell.length_b   1.000
_cell.length_c   1.000
_cell.angle_alpha   90.00
_cell.angle_beta   90.00
_cell.angle_gamma   90.00
#
_symmetry.space_group_name_H-M   'P 1'
#
loop_
_entity.id
_entity.type
_entity.pdbx_description
1 polymer ?
#
loop_
_entity_poly.entity_id
_entity_poly.type
_entity_poly.pdbx_seq_one_letter_code
_entity_poly.pdbx_strand_id
1 'polypeptide(L)'
;MTATSKTRTLLVKNIAHLVVDNHRPLRLQGSEMANLEVIDNAYLTVDGDRFSGFGKMTDNMPTESSFDQVIDACGGSIFPSWCDPHTHIVYAGSREAEFVDKIRGLSYAEIARRGGGILNSADHLHELSEDELYRQALRRADEIIRKGTGCVEVKSGYGLNTADELKMLRVIRRLQETTPLKIKATFLGAHAVGRQYAQPEYVDLLINEMIPAVAKEQLADYIDVFCDEGFFTVEETARILEAGARYGLRPKIHAEELAPSGGVAVGVKYNALSVDHLESMDEAGFELLLNSETMPTAL
;
A
#
# COMPACT_ATOMS: atom_id res chain seq x y z
N MET A 1 -18.68 -26.27 -21.40
CA MET A 1 -18.68 -25.29 -22.51
C MET A 1 -18.26 -23.96 -21.90
N THR A 2 -16.99 -23.62 -22.02
CA THR A 2 -16.45 -22.33 -21.57
C THR A 2 -16.94 -21.27 -22.56
N ALA A 3 -17.86 -20.40 -22.11
CA ALA A 3 -18.22 -19.21 -22.86
C ALA A 3 -16.96 -18.37 -23.01
N THR A 4 -16.41 -18.28 -24.22
CA THR A 4 -15.40 -17.29 -24.58
C THR A 4 -16.03 -15.92 -24.34
N SER A 5 -15.65 -15.24 -23.26
CA SER A 5 -15.96 -13.84 -23.00
C SER A 5 -15.45 -13.06 -24.23
N LYS A 6 -16.38 -12.55 -25.05
CA LYS A 6 -16.02 -11.66 -26.14
C LYS A 6 -15.29 -10.47 -25.54
N THR A 7 -14.04 -10.26 -25.87
CA THR A 7 -13.28 -9.07 -25.49
C THR A 7 -14.09 -7.86 -25.89
N ARG A 8 -14.39 -6.98 -24.92
CA ARG A 8 -15.12 -5.74 -25.21
C ARG A 8 -14.14 -4.68 -25.65
N THR A 9 -14.44 -4.05 -26.78
CA THR A 9 -13.70 -2.89 -27.27
C THR A 9 -14.34 -1.59 -26.78
N LEU A 10 -13.52 -0.64 -26.36
CA LEU A 10 -13.95 0.66 -25.83
C LEU A 10 -13.21 1.78 -26.53
N LEU A 11 -13.94 2.82 -26.93
CA LEU A 11 -13.42 4.11 -27.33
C LEU A 11 -13.80 5.16 -26.29
N VAL A 12 -12.83 5.90 -25.78
CA VAL A 12 -13.05 7.14 -25.03
C VAL A 12 -12.65 8.30 -25.92
N LYS A 13 -13.57 9.24 -26.16
CA LYS A 13 -13.37 10.42 -27.02
C LYS A 13 -13.58 11.72 -26.26
N ASN A 14 -13.26 12.86 -26.89
CA ASN A 14 -13.40 14.21 -26.33
C ASN A 14 -12.66 14.37 -24.99
N ILE A 15 -11.46 13.79 -24.90
CA ILE A 15 -10.56 13.92 -23.75
C ILE A 15 -9.82 15.24 -23.90
N ALA A 16 -10.00 16.20 -22.96
CA ALA A 16 -9.26 17.46 -23.00
C ALA A 16 -7.76 17.24 -22.84
N HIS A 17 -7.38 16.46 -21.82
CA HIS A 17 -5.99 16.15 -21.51
C HIS A 17 -5.87 14.66 -21.21
N LEU A 18 -5.11 13.92 -22.00
CA LEU A 18 -4.73 12.54 -21.74
C LEU A 18 -3.29 12.52 -21.26
N VAL A 19 -3.12 12.22 -19.98
CA VAL A 19 -1.77 12.02 -19.40
C VAL A 19 -1.29 10.62 -19.75
N VAL A 20 -0.15 10.53 -20.40
CA VAL A 20 0.45 9.26 -20.83
C VAL A 20 1.80 9.04 -20.14
N ASP A 21 2.15 7.78 -19.96
CA ASP A 21 3.43 7.35 -19.41
C ASP A 21 4.18 6.55 -20.48
N ASN A 22 4.75 7.26 -21.45
CA ASN A 22 5.52 6.67 -22.54
C ASN A 22 7.02 6.74 -22.20
N HIS A 23 7.62 5.59 -21.84
CA HIS A 23 9.08 5.45 -21.73
C HIS A 23 9.77 6.36 -20.70
N ARG A 24 9.10 6.72 -19.62
CA ARG A 24 9.70 7.47 -18.53
C ARG A 24 10.69 6.61 -17.74
N PRO A 25 11.72 7.21 -17.13
CA PRO A 25 12.51 6.52 -16.14
C PRO A 25 11.62 6.04 -15.00
N LEU A 26 11.96 4.90 -14.38
CA LEU A 26 11.20 4.32 -13.27
C LEU A 26 11.05 5.26 -12.07
N ARG A 27 11.89 6.28 -11.99
CA ARG A 27 11.92 7.26 -10.90
C ARG A 27 12.13 8.65 -11.48
N LEU A 28 11.25 9.57 -11.11
CA LEU A 28 11.40 11.01 -11.33
C LEU A 28 11.67 11.67 -9.98
N GLN A 29 12.49 12.71 -9.95
CA GLN A 29 12.81 13.43 -8.72
C GLN A 29 13.00 14.92 -8.96
N GLY A 30 12.79 15.72 -7.92
CA GLY A 30 12.91 17.17 -7.99
C GLY A 30 12.04 17.78 -9.08
N SER A 31 12.58 18.67 -9.89
CA SER A 31 11.86 19.38 -10.95
C SER A 31 11.33 18.47 -12.08
N GLU A 32 11.89 17.27 -12.25
CA GLU A 32 11.41 16.31 -13.24
C GLU A 32 9.99 15.81 -12.95
N MET A 33 9.59 15.79 -11.67
CA MET A 33 8.23 15.38 -11.26
C MET A 33 7.12 16.29 -11.83
N ALA A 34 7.45 17.53 -12.21
CA ALA A 34 6.50 18.45 -12.83
C ALA A 34 6.29 18.19 -14.33
N ASN A 35 7.12 17.37 -14.96
CA ASN A 35 7.08 17.13 -16.40
C ASN A 35 6.13 15.96 -16.70
N LEU A 36 4.88 16.27 -17.03
CA LEU A 36 3.91 15.30 -17.48
C LEU A 36 3.83 15.31 -19.01
N GLU A 37 3.83 14.12 -19.63
CA GLU A 37 3.49 14.01 -21.05
C GLU A 37 1.98 14.03 -21.20
N VAL A 38 1.46 15.02 -21.93
CA VAL A 38 0.03 15.26 -22.12
C VAL A 38 -0.31 15.34 -23.58
N ILE A 39 -1.35 14.65 -24.01
CA ILE A 39 -1.95 14.78 -25.34
C ILE A 39 -3.25 15.56 -25.18
N ASP A 40 -3.31 16.75 -25.78
CA ASP A 40 -4.51 17.58 -25.78
C ASP A 40 -5.47 17.14 -26.88
N ASN A 41 -6.79 17.30 -26.63
CA ASN A 41 -7.87 16.92 -27.54
C ASN A 41 -7.72 15.48 -28.02
N ALA A 42 -7.73 14.54 -27.09
CA ALA A 42 -7.33 13.16 -27.29
C ALA A 42 -8.49 12.16 -27.37
N TYR A 43 -8.16 10.99 -27.91
CA TYR A 43 -8.94 9.76 -27.75
C TYR A 43 -8.08 8.64 -27.14
N LEU A 44 -8.74 7.63 -26.58
CA LEU A 44 -8.12 6.42 -26.04
C LEU A 44 -8.97 5.22 -26.44
N THR A 45 -8.33 4.12 -26.85
CA THR A 45 -9.00 2.86 -27.19
C THR A 45 -8.50 1.72 -26.32
N VAL A 46 -9.41 0.81 -25.98
CA VAL A 46 -9.14 -0.39 -25.18
C VAL A 46 -9.69 -1.61 -25.92
N ASP A 47 -8.93 -2.71 -25.90
CA ASP A 47 -9.37 -4.04 -26.33
C ASP A 47 -9.16 -5.04 -25.18
N GLY A 48 -10.28 -5.49 -24.62
CA GLY A 48 -10.29 -6.32 -23.42
C GLY A 48 -9.70 -5.59 -22.21
N ASP A 49 -8.52 -6.02 -21.78
CA ASP A 49 -7.78 -5.47 -20.63
C ASP A 49 -6.55 -4.63 -21.02
N ARG A 50 -6.43 -4.28 -22.31
CA ARG A 50 -5.27 -3.59 -22.86
C ARG A 50 -5.64 -2.30 -23.56
N PHE A 51 -4.80 -1.27 -23.40
CA PHE A 51 -4.84 -0.13 -24.28
C PHE A 51 -4.42 -0.56 -25.69
N SER A 52 -5.30 -0.29 -26.69
CA SER A 52 -5.07 -0.65 -28.09
C SER A 52 -4.62 0.53 -28.94
N GLY A 53 -4.82 1.76 -28.46
CA GLY A 53 -4.35 2.97 -29.15
C GLY A 53 -4.78 4.24 -28.43
N PHE A 54 -4.10 5.32 -28.73
CA PHE A 54 -4.44 6.67 -28.28
C PHE A 54 -3.80 7.71 -29.22
N GLY A 55 -4.31 8.93 -29.20
CA GLY A 55 -3.77 10.02 -30.01
C GLY A 55 -4.68 11.24 -29.99
N LYS A 56 -4.35 12.22 -30.83
CA LYS A 56 -5.20 13.41 -31.01
C LYS A 56 -6.45 13.08 -31.80
N MET A 57 -7.58 13.66 -31.46
CA MET A 57 -8.86 13.51 -32.18
C MET A 57 -8.78 13.94 -33.64
N THR A 58 -7.82 14.82 -33.97
CA THR A 58 -7.57 15.31 -35.35
C THR A 58 -6.77 14.33 -36.22
N ASP A 59 -6.11 13.35 -35.62
CA ASP A 59 -5.14 12.49 -36.26
C ASP A 59 -5.69 11.06 -36.42
N ASN A 60 -6.58 10.87 -37.43
CA ASN A 60 -7.12 9.55 -37.79
C ASN A 60 -7.81 8.80 -36.59
N MET A 61 -8.66 9.49 -35.85
CA MET A 61 -9.48 8.86 -34.81
C MET A 61 -10.23 7.66 -35.40
N PRO A 62 -10.23 6.50 -34.69
CA PRO A 62 -10.99 5.34 -35.15
C PRO A 62 -12.48 5.60 -35.24
N THR A 63 -13.14 4.90 -36.15
CA THR A 63 -14.59 5.03 -36.36
C THR A 63 -15.35 4.48 -35.15
N GLU A 64 -16.26 5.25 -34.57
CA GLU A 64 -17.05 4.90 -33.38
C GLU A 64 -17.78 3.56 -33.49
N SER A 65 -18.33 3.28 -34.70
CA SER A 65 -19.06 2.02 -34.94
C SER A 65 -18.21 0.76 -34.90
N SER A 66 -16.87 0.89 -34.77
CA SER A 66 -15.95 -0.24 -34.64
C SER A 66 -15.82 -0.73 -33.18
N PHE A 67 -16.43 -0.05 -32.23
CA PHE A 67 -16.32 -0.35 -30.81
C PHE A 67 -17.64 -0.82 -30.20
N ASP A 68 -17.57 -1.77 -29.27
CA ASP A 68 -18.73 -2.25 -28.51
C ASP A 68 -19.28 -1.16 -27.57
N GLN A 69 -18.41 -0.25 -27.10
CA GLN A 69 -18.78 0.87 -26.23
C GLN A 69 -18.02 2.14 -26.62
N VAL A 70 -18.74 3.27 -26.57
CA VAL A 70 -18.14 4.60 -26.72
C VAL A 70 -18.48 5.44 -25.50
N ILE A 71 -17.47 6.04 -24.90
CA ILE A 71 -17.59 6.99 -23.79
C ILE A 71 -17.17 8.37 -24.30
N ASP A 72 -18.00 9.36 -24.09
CA ASP A 72 -17.66 10.76 -24.29
C ASP A 72 -17.12 11.33 -22.97
N ALA A 73 -15.85 11.72 -22.94
CA ALA A 73 -15.23 12.33 -21.76
C ALA A 73 -15.70 13.77 -21.52
N CYS A 74 -16.47 14.35 -22.46
CA CYS A 74 -17.05 15.69 -22.37
C CYS A 74 -16.04 16.78 -21.99
N GLY A 75 -14.81 16.69 -22.47
CA GLY A 75 -13.73 17.62 -22.12
C GLY A 75 -13.06 17.34 -20.77
N GLY A 76 -13.33 16.18 -20.17
CA GLY A 76 -12.61 15.72 -18.97
C GLY A 76 -11.18 15.30 -19.26
N SER A 77 -10.35 15.25 -18.22
CA SER A 77 -8.98 14.75 -18.31
C SER A 77 -8.90 13.28 -17.87
N ILE A 78 -8.01 12.53 -18.49
CA ILE A 78 -7.74 11.12 -18.13
C ILE A 78 -6.30 11.00 -17.65
N PHE A 79 -6.16 10.35 -16.51
CA PHE A 79 -4.88 10.03 -15.86
C PHE A 79 -4.73 8.53 -15.71
N PRO A 80 -3.50 8.00 -15.59
CA PRO A 80 -3.28 6.68 -15.01
C PRO A 80 -3.95 6.59 -13.63
N SER A 81 -4.42 5.40 -13.25
CA SER A 81 -4.97 5.19 -11.91
C SER A 81 -3.93 5.49 -10.82
N TRP A 82 -4.42 5.93 -9.65
CA TRP A 82 -3.53 6.16 -8.51
C TRP A 82 -2.90 4.86 -8.03
N CYS A 83 -1.63 4.96 -7.61
CA CYS A 83 -0.93 3.91 -6.90
C CYS A 83 -0.70 4.39 -5.47
N ASP A 84 -1.34 3.73 -4.50
CA ASP A 84 -1.21 4.05 -3.08
C ASP A 84 -0.17 3.10 -2.45
N PRO A 85 1.01 3.61 -2.07
CA PRO A 85 2.13 2.78 -1.63
C PRO A 85 2.10 2.40 -0.15
N HIS A 86 1.08 2.84 0.62
CA HIS A 86 1.00 2.58 2.05
C HIS A 86 -0.44 2.58 2.54
N THR A 87 -1.02 1.42 2.80
CA THR A 87 -2.35 1.33 3.38
C THR A 87 -2.51 0.21 4.39
N HIS A 88 -3.50 0.39 5.29
CA HIS A 88 -3.94 -0.59 6.26
C HIS A 88 -5.44 -0.86 6.10
N ILE A 89 -5.93 -1.13 4.87
CA ILE A 89 -7.38 -1.30 4.62
C ILE A 89 -7.97 -2.59 5.19
N VAL A 90 -7.13 -3.54 5.63
CA VAL A 90 -7.58 -4.77 6.32
C VAL A 90 -7.46 -4.55 7.82
N TYR A 91 -8.56 -4.12 8.44
CA TYR A 91 -8.67 -3.93 9.87
C TYR A 91 -10.10 -4.14 10.36
N ALA A 92 -10.27 -4.41 11.65
CA ALA A 92 -11.55 -4.62 12.31
C ALA A 92 -12.09 -3.34 12.91
N GLY A 93 -13.41 -3.11 12.77
CA GLY A 93 -14.08 -1.96 13.37
C GLY A 93 -13.69 -0.62 12.76
N SER A 94 -13.67 0.41 13.59
CA SER A 94 -13.27 1.75 13.23
C SER A 94 -12.68 2.50 14.43
N ARG A 95 -11.99 3.59 14.18
CA ARG A 95 -11.27 4.39 15.19
C ARG A 95 -11.76 5.84 15.25
N GLU A 96 -13.02 6.11 14.91
CA GLU A 96 -13.58 7.48 14.89
C GLU A 96 -13.51 8.17 16.26
N ALA A 97 -13.69 7.42 17.34
CA ALA A 97 -13.56 7.96 18.69
C ALA A 97 -12.15 8.48 18.99
N GLU A 98 -11.13 7.78 18.51
CA GLU A 98 -9.73 8.21 18.63
C GLU A 98 -9.44 9.46 17.80
N PHE A 99 -10.06 9.59 16.62
CA PHE A 99 -9.97 10.80 15.81
C PHE A 99 -10.56 12.01 16.54
N VAL A 100 -11.71 11.84 17.20
CA VAL A 100 -12.29 12.88 18.05
C VAL A 100 -11.36 13.26 19.19
N ASP A 101 -10.69 12.29 19.81
CA ASP A 101 -9.72 12.56 20.87
C ASP A 101 -8.48 13.31 20.35
N LYS A 102 -7.99 13.00 19.15
CA LYS A 102 -6.94 13.79 18.47
C LYS A 102 -7.37 15.25 18.25
N ILE A 103 -8.59 15.49 17.76
CA ILE A 103 -9.14 16.84 17.58
C ILE A 103 -9.19 17.60 18.92
N ARG A 104 -9.43 16.90 20.03
CA ARG A 104 -9.42 17.47 21.40
C ARG A 104 -8.01 17.70 21.95
N GLY A 105 -6.98 17.39 21.19
CA GLY A 105 -5.58 17.63 21.55
C GLY A 105 -4.92 16.52 22.38
N LEU A 106 -5.52 15.34 22.47
CA LEU A 106 -4.87 14.21 23.11
C LEU A 106 -3.69 13.71 22.28
N SER A 107 -2.57 13.43 22.96
CA SER A 107 -1.42 12.79 22.33
C SER A 107 -1.70 11.31 22.00
N TYR A 108 -0.96 10.76 21.05
CA TYR A 108 -1.04 9.34 20.71
C TYR A 108 -0.86 8.44 21.96
N ALA A 109 0.11 8.78 22.82
CA ALA A 109 0.37 8.04 24.06
C ALA A 109 -0.82 8.06 25.05
N GLU A 110 -1.58 9.17 25.09
CA GLU A 110 -2.78 9.27 25.92
C GLU A 110 -3.93 8.44 25.36
N ILE A 111 -4.11 8.46 24.04
CA ILE A 111 -5.11 7.65 23.34
C ILE A 111 -4.82 6.17 23.57
N ALA A 112 -3.56 5.74 23.40
CA ALA A 112 -3.14 4.37 23.66
C ALA A 112 -3.37 3.93 25.11
N ARG A 113 -3.08 4.79 26.10
CA ARG A 113 -3.37 4.51 27.53
C ARG A 113 -4.86 4.36 27.83
N ARG A 114 -5.73 4.98 27.04
CA ARG A 114 -7.19 4.84 27.16
C ARG A 114 -7.73 3.60 26.45
N GLY A 115 -6.85 2.75 25.93
CA GLY A 115 -7.22 1.51 25.25
C GLY A 115 -7.39 1.64 23.74
N GLY A 116 -7.01 2.78 23.15
CA GLY A 116 -6.95 3.00 21.70
C GLY A 116 -5.67 2.49 21.05
N GLY A 117 -5.46 2.87 19.81
CA GLY A 117 -4.26 2.55 19.04
C GLY A 117 -4.27 1.15 18.41
N ILE A 118 -3.07 0.69 18.04
CA ILE A 118 -2.85 -0.59 17.34
C ILE A 118 -3.41 -1.77 18.16
N LEU A 119 -3.20 -1.77 19.47
CA LEU A 119 -3.62 -2.86 20.35
C LEU A 119 -5.15 -3.00 20.42
N ASN A 120 -5.89 -1.89 20.39
CA ASN A 120 -7.36 -1.92 20.33
C ASN A 120 -7.85 -2.52 19.01
N SER A 121 -7.23 -2.15 17.91
CA SER A 121 -7.53 -2.75 16.60
C SER A 121 -7.25 -4.26 16.58
N ALA A 122 -6.18 -4.69 17.24
CA ALA A 122 -5.83 -6.10 17.36
C ALA A 122 -6.87 -6.89 18.18
N ASP A 123 -7.31 -6.35 19.31
CA ASP A 123 -8.33 -6.99 20.16
C ASP A 123 -9.64 -7.22 19.37
N HIS A 124 -10.10 -6.22 18.62
CA HIS A 124 -11.26 -6.36 17.73
C HIS A 124 -11.05 -7.35 16.59
N LEU A 125 -9.85 -7.36 15.97
CA LEU A 125 -9.54 -8.26 14.87
C LEU A 125 -9.48 -9.71 15.33
N HIS A 126 -9.01 -9.96 16.54
CA HIS A 126 -8.93 -11.31 17.12
C HIS A 126 -10.30 -12.01 17.15
N GLU A 127 -11.35 -11.28 17.49
CA GLU A 127 -12.72 -11.80 17.59
C GLU A 127 -13.42 -12.00 16.25
N LEU A 128 -12.93 -11.35 15.16
CA LEU A 128 -13.58 -11.45 13.87
C LEU A 128 -13.19 -12.71 13.09
N SER A 129 -14.18 -13.31 12.42
CA SER A 129 -13.89 -14.34 11.42
C SER A 129 -13.20 -13.74 10.19
N GLU A 130 -12.45 -14.57 9.46
CA GLU A 130 -11.80 -14.17 8.19
C GLU A 130 -12.82 -13.65 7.16
N ASP A 131 -14.02 -14.27 7.10
CA ASP A 131 -15.09 -13.82 6.19
C ASP A 131 -15.64 -12.43 6.55
N GLU A 132 -15.79 -12.12 7.84
CA GLU A 132 -16.26 -10.80 8.26
C GLU A 132 -15.17 -9.73 8.01
N LEU A 133 -13.92 -10.05 8.33
CA LEU A 133 -12.79 -9.18 8.05
C LEU A 133 -12.68 -8.88 6.53
N TYR A 134 -12.84 -9.91 5.69
CA TYR A 134 -12.89 -9.75 4.24
C TYR A 134 -14.03 -8.84 3.78
N ARG A 135 -15.26 -9.03 4.30
CA ARG A 135 -16.40 -8.19 3.92
C ARG A 135 -16.19 -6.71 4.26
N GLN A 136 -15.56 -6.43 5.41
CA GLN A 136 -15.20 -5.06 5.80
C GLN A 136 -14.12 -4.48 4.89
N ALA A 137 -13.07 -5.25 4.61
CA ALA A 137 -11.97 -4.84 3.74
C ALA A 137 -12.44 -4.63 2.28
N LEU A 138 -13.34 -5.48 1.77
CA LEU A 138 -13.91 -5.34 0.42
C LEU A 138 -14.66 -4.02 0.24
N ARG A 139 -15.43 -3.57 1.26
CA ARG A 139 -16.11 -2.27 1.19
C ARG A 139 -15.12 -1.11 1.06
N ARG A 140 -14.00 -1.16 1.78
CA ARG A 140 -12.93 -0.16 1.69
C ARG A 140 -12.21 -0.23 0.33
N ALA A 141 -11.97 -1.44 -0.18
CA ALA A 141 -11.43 -1.63 -1.52
C ALA A 141 -12.33 -1.03 -2.60
N ASP A 142 -13.65 -1.26 -2.53
CA ASP A 142 -14.62 -0.66 -3.45
C ASP A 142 -14.63 0.88 -3.36
N GLU A 143 -14.43 1.43 -2.18
CA GLU A 143 -14.38 2.88 -1.99
C GLU A 143 -13.15 3.49 -2.67
N ILE A 144 -11.95 2.93 -2.46
CA ILE A 144 -10.72 3.45 -3.09
C ILE A 144 -10.73 3.25 -4.61
N ILE A 145 -11.32 2.16 -5.12
CA ILE A 145 -11.52 1.96 -6.56
C ILE A 145 -12.37 3.10 -7.16
N ARG A 146 -13.47 3.44 -6.50
CA ARG A 146 -14.35 4.54 -6.95
C ARG A 146 -13.67 5.91 -6.93
N LYS A 147 -12.63 6.06 -6.11
CA LYS A 147 -11.80 7.27 -6.03
C LYS A 147 -10.63 7.26 -7.04
N GLY A 148 -10.51 6.21 -7.86
CA GLY A 148 -9.52 6.11 -8.93
C GLY A 148 -8.24 5.37 -8.58
N THR A 149 -8.16 4.69 -7.42
CA THR A 149 -7.03 3.83 -7.06
C THR A 149 -7.07 2.54 -7.88
N GLY A 150 -6.00 2.24 -8.59
CA GLY A 150 -5.84 1.01 -9.38
C GLY A 150 -4.76 0.08 -8.84
N CYS A 151 -3.82 0.63 -8.07
CA CYS A 151 -2.76 -0.13 -7.41
C CYS A 151 -2.67 0.29 -5.95
N VAL A 152 -2.45 -0.68 -5.05
CA VAL A 152 -2.39 -0.41 -3.61
C VAL A 152 -1.47 -1.40 -2.91
N GLU A 153 -0.67 -0.90 -1.98
CA GLU A 153 -0.03 -1.75 -0.98
C GLU A 153 -0.98 -1.94 0.20
N VAL A 154 -1.15 -3.17 0.64
CA VAL A 154 -1.96 -3.49 1.82
C VAL A 154 -1.10 -4.23 2.84
N LYS A 155 -0.98 -3.63 4.02
CA LYS A 155 -0.19 -4.16 5.13
C LYS A 155 -1.07 -4.96 6.10
N SER A 156 -0.51 -6.03 6.68
CA SER A 156 -1.02 -6.64 7.91
C SER A 156 -0.65 -5.78 9.14
N GLY A 157 -0.53 -6.33 10.32
CA GLY A 157 0.01 -5.62 11.48
C GLY A 157 -0.98 -5.30 12.59
N TYR A 158 -2.21 -5.77 12.46
CA TYR A 158 -3.19 -5.73 13.56
C TYR A 158 -3.53 -7.13 14.10
N GLY A 159 -2.81 -8.17 13.65
CA GLY A 159 -2.96 -9.52 14.20
C GLY A 159 -2.20 -9.72 15.50
N LEU A 160 -0.97 -9.26 15.53
CA LEU A 160 -0.03 -9.31 16.66
C LEU A 160 0.15 -10.71 17.28
N ASN A 161 -0.17 -11.73 16.52
CA ASN A 161 0.10 -13.15 16.76
C ASN A 161 0.08 -13.88 15.41
N THR A 162 0.63 -15.09 15.37
CA THR A 162 0.76 -15.85 14.11
C THR A 162 -0.57 -16.08 13.40
N ALA A 163 -1.61 -16.50 14.12
CA ALA A 163 -2.88 -16.89 13.54
C ALA A 163 -3.60 -15.68 12.90
N ASP A 164 -3.61 -14.55 13.59
CA ASP A 164 -4.33 -13.36 13.14
C ASP A 164 -3.57 -12.60 12.06
N GLU A 165 -2.21 -12.57 12.10
CA GLU A 165 -1.42 -12.03 10.99
C GLU A 165 -1.65 -12.83 9.68
N LEU A 166 -1.65 -14.16 9.76
CA LEU A 166 -1.97 -15.02 8.62
C LEU A 166 -3.43 -14.80 8.14
N LYS A 167 -4.39 -14.62 9.05
CA LYS A 167 -5.78 -14.28 8.73
C LYS A 167 -5.85 -12.99 7.92
N MET A 168 -5.16 -11.93 8.35
CA MET A 168 -5.10 -10.67 7.61
C MET A 168 -4.52 -10.85 6.20
N LEU A 169 -3.38 -11.53 6.10
CA LEU A 169 -2.72 -11.75 4.82
C LEU A 169 -3.54 -12.62 3.86
N ARG A 170 -4.28 -13.61 4.37
CA ARG A 170 -5.23 -14.39 3.55
C ARG A 170 -6.39 -13.54 3.05
N VAL A 171 -6.88 -12.60 3.86
CA VAL A 171 -7.87 -11.60 3.42
C VAL A 171 -7.29 -10.71 2.30
N ILE A 172 -6.04 -10.26 2.43
CA ILE A 172 -5.36 -9.50 1.37
C ILE A 172 -5.29 -10.32 0.07
N ARG A 173 -4.90 -11.58 0.13
CA ARG A 173 -4.89 -12.49 -1.04
C ARG A 173 -6.27 -12.61 -1.66
N ARG A 174 -7.31 -12.76 -0.85
CA ARG A 174 -8.69 -12.86 -1.35
C ARG A 174 -9.13 -11.58 -2.06
N LEU A 175 -8.71 -10.39 -1.57
CA LEU A 175 -8.94 -9.12 -2.28
C LEU A 175 -8.21 -9.07 -3.62
N GLN A 176 -6.97 -9.58 -3.72
CA GLN A 176 -6.23 -9.69 -4.99
C GLN A 176 -6.98 -10.53 -6.03
N GLU A 177 -7.65 -11.60 -5.59
CA GLU A 177 -8.35 -12.55 -6.46
C GLU A 177 -9.75 -12.05 -6.88
N THR A 178 -10.38 -11.17 -6.08
CA THR A 178 -11.79 -10.82 -6.22
C THR A 178 -12.04 -9.37 -6.62
N THR A 179 -11.02 -8.53 -6.64
CA THR A 179 -11.14 -7.13 -7.05
C THR A 179 -10.25 -6.83 -8.26
N PRO A 180 -10.52 -5.75 -9.01
CA PRO A 180 -9.65 -5.30 -10.09
C PRO A 180 -8.36 -4.62 -9.61
N LEU A 181 -8.18 -4.40 -8.31
CA LEU A 181 -6.99 -3.74 -7.76
C LEU A 181 -5.73 -4.57 -7.98
N LYS A 182 -4.67 -3.92 -8.40
CA LYS A 182 -3.34 -4.49 -8.31
C LYS A 182 -2.84 -4.32 -6.88
N ILE A 183 -2.87 -5.38 -6.10
CA ILE A 183 -2.49 -5.34 -4.69
C ILE A 183 -1.08 -5.91 -4.50
N LYS A 184 -0.29 -5.23 -3.67
CA LYS A 184 0.94 -5.73 -3.08
C LYS A 184 0.71 -5.98 -1.60
N ALA A 185 1.08 -7.18 -1.13
CA ALA A 185 0.89 -7.58 0.25
C ALA A 185 2.16 -7.37 1.06
N THR A 186 2.04 -6.74 2.23
CA THR A 186 3.15 -6.51 3.15
C THR A 186 2.87 -7.16 4.49
N PHE A 187 3.80 -8.02 4.93
CA PHE A 187 3.78 -8.53 6.28
C PHE A 187 4.37 -7.50 7.25
N LEU A 188 3.53 -6.98 8.14
CA LEU A 188 3.89 -6.01 9.18
C LEU A 188 3.62 -6.59 10.58
N GLY A 189 3.99 -7.83 10.85
CA GLY A 189 3.85 -8.40 12.19
C GLY A 189 4.57 -7.58 13.26
N ALA A 190 5.62 -6.86 12.88
CA ALA A 190 6.35 -5.92 13.73
C ALA A 190 5.74 -4.49 13.73
N HIS A 191 4.43 -4.37 13.89
CA HIS A 191 3.72 -3.09 14.03
C HIS A 191 3.60 -2.65 15.49
N ALA A 192 3.40 -3.59 16.40
CA ALA A 192 3.44 -3.42 17.84
C ALA A 192 3.69 -4.78 18.50
N VAL A 193 3.95 -4.80 19.79
CA VAL A 193 4.07 -6.06 20.57
C VAL A 193 2.69 -6.45 21.08
N GLY A 194 2.27 -7.68 20.80
CA GLY A 194 1.01 -8.21 21.31
C GLY A 194 1.00 -8.25 22.85
N ARG A 195 -0.15 -7.95 23.47
CA ARG A 195 -0.29 -7.77 24.92
C ARG A 195 0.22 -8.96 25.76
N GLN A 196 0.23 -10.16 25.19
CA GLN A 196 0.63 -11.40 25.84
C GLN A 196 2.13 -11.69 25.80
N TYR A 197 2.93 -10.85 25.14
CA TYR A 197 4.36 -11.10 24.93
C TYR A 197 5.22 -9.98 25.54
N ALA A 198 6.42 -10.36 26.04
CA ALA A 198 7.50 -9.42 26.21
C ALA A 198 8.18 -9.14 24.85
N GLN A 199 8.77 -7.95 24.68
CA GLN A 199 9.35 -7.54 23.40
C GLN A 199 10.38 -8.53 22.82
N PRO A 200 11.38 -9.05 23.59
CA PRO A 200 12.32 -10.03 23.03
C PRO A 200 11.65 -11.34 22.59
N GLU A 201 10.65 -11.81 23.33
CA GLU A 201 9.86 -13.00 22.98
C GLU A 201 9.06 -12.79 21.69
N TYR A 202 8.52 -11.59 21.51
CA TYR A 202 7.76 -11.25 20.33
C TYR A 202 8.65 -11.16 19.08
N VAL A 203 9.86 -10.58 19.21
CA VAL A 203 10.85 -10.56 18.13
C VAL A 203 11.26 -11.98 17.73
N ASP A 204 11.46 -12.86 18.71
CA ASP A 204 11.77 -14.26 18.43
C ASP A 204 10.58 -15.01 17.79
N LEU A 205 9.34 -14.71 18.19
CA LEU A 205 8.12 -15.22 17.55
C LEU A 205 8.02 -14.77 16.08
N LEU A 206 8.27 -13.49 15.80
CA LEU A 206 8.31 -12.95 14.44
C LEU A 206 9.30 -13.72 13.57
N ILE A 207 10.53 -13.90 14.05
CA ILE A 207 11.64 -14.47 13.29
C ILE A 207 11.48 -15.99 13.11
N ASN A 208 11.08 -16.70 14.16
CA ASN A 208 11.13 -18.17 14.17
C ASN A 208 9.80 -18.83 13.81
N GLU A 209 8.69 -18.09 13.84
CA GLU A 209 7.36 -18.65 13.58
C GLU A 209 6.59 -17.86 12.50
N MET A 210 6.35 -16.56 12.68
CA MET A 210 5.49 -15.79 11.77
C MET A 210 6.09 -15.69 10.37
N ILE A 211 7.33 -15.23 10.22
CA ILE A 211 8.00 -15.09 8.92
C ILE A 211 8.05 -16.41 8.15
N PRO A 212 8.49 -17.54 8.76
CA PRO A 212 8.41 -18.85 8.10
C PRO A 212 7.00 -19.25 7.68
N ALA A 213 5.98 -18.98 8.51
CA ALA A 213 4.59 -19.32 8.20
C ALA A 213 4.06 -18.48 7.02
N VAL A 214 4.32 -17.18 6.99
CA VAL A 214 3.99 -16.28 5.88
C VAL A 214 4.65 -16.73 4.58
N ALA A 215 5.93 -17.08 4.64
CA ALA A 215 6.69 -17.55 3.49
C ALA A 215 6.19 -18.92 2.98
N LYS A 216 5.84 -19.83 3.87
CA LYS A 216 5.30 -21.14 3.51
C LYS A 216 4.00 -21.04 2.71
N GLU A 217 3.14 -20.10 3.05
CA GLU A 217 1.89 -19.85 2.34
C GLU A 217 2.05 -18.82 1.19
N GLN A 218 3.23 -18.24 1.01
CA GLN A 218 3.52 -17.22 -0.01
C GLN A 218 2.54 -16.03 0.07
N LEU A 219 2.30 -15.50 1.28
CA LEU A 219 1.26 -14.51 1.55
C LEU A 219 1.69 -13.06 1.38
N ALA A 220 2.98 -12.78 1.31
CA ALA A 220 3.47 -11.41 1.25
C ALA A 220 4.58 -11.23 0.20
N ASP A 221 4.61 -10.04 -0.41
CA ASP A 221 5.68 -9.55 -1.29
C ASP A 221 6.80 -8.88 -0.46
N TYR A 222 6.42 -8.21 0.63
CA TYR A 222 7.29 -7.35 1.42
C TYR A 222 7.20 -7.68 2.91
N ILE A 223 8.24 -7.27 3.66
CA ILE A 223 8.28 -7.25 5.11
C ILE A 223 8.46 -5.81 5.58
N ASP A 224 7.76 -5.42 6.65
CA ASP A 224 7.81 -4.08 7.20
C ASP A 224 7.98 -4.14 8.72
N VAL A 225 8.58 -3.12 9.30
CA VAL A 225 8.82 -2.97 10.74
C VAL A 225 8.55 -1.54 11.14
N PHE A 226 7.82 -1.34 12.22
CA PHE A 226 7.67 -0.02 12.83
C PHE A 226 8.90 0.28 13.71
N CYS A 227 9.91 0.87 13.09
CA CYS A 227 11.17 1.25 13.71
C CYS A 227 11.07 2.67 14.26
N ASP A 228 10.58 2.81 15.49
CA ASP A 228 10.41 4.13 16.11
C ASP A 228 10.50 4.06 17.64
N GLU A 229 10.54 5.23 18.28
CA GLU A 229 10.58 5.33 19.74
C GLU A 229 9.35 4.67 20.38
N GLY A 230 9.59 3.71 21.28
CA GLY A 230 8.54 2.95 21.95
C GLY A 230 8.01 1.75 21.19
N PHE A 231 8.54 1.46 19.98
CA PHE A 231 8.22 0.29 19.15
C PHE A 231 9.44 -0.61 18.97
N PHE A 232 9.91 -0.84 17.75
CA PHE A 232 11.06 -1.70 17.51
C PHE A 232 12.35 -0.89 17.34
N THR A 233 13.41 -1.33 17.99
CA THR A 233 14.74 -0.71 17.88
C THR A 233 15.38 -0.97 16.52
N VAL A 234 16.43 -0.22 16.20
CA VAL A 234 17.25 -0.44 14.99
C VAL A 234 17.83 -1.86 14.94
N GLU A 235 18.28 -2.38 16.08
CA GLU A 235 18.85 -3.74 16.20
C GLU A 235 17.79 -4.81 15.98
N GLU A 236 16.62 -4.66 16.57
CA GLU A 236 15.49 -5.59 16.37
C GLU A 236 15.00 -5.55 14.92
N THR A 237 14.87 -4.34 14.36
CA THR A 237 14.53 -4.13 12.95
C THR A 237 15.51 -4.85 12.04
N ALA A 238 16.82 -4.69 12.24
CA ALA A 238 17.84 -5.37 11.47
C ALA A 238 17.66 -6.90 11.49
N ARG A 239 17.45 -7.49 12.69
CA ARG A 239 17.22 -8.94 12.86
C ARG A 239 15.98 -9.42 12.10
N ILE A 240 14.89 -8.68 12.16
CA ILE A 240 13.62 -9.00 11.50
C ILE A 240 13.78 -8.92 9.98
N LEU A 241 14.42 -7.86 9.46
CA LEU A 241 14.67 -7.71 8.03
C LEU A 241 15.59 -8.80 7.47
N GLU A 242 16.65 -9.17 8.21
CA GLU A 242 17.54 -10.28 7.84
C GLU A 242 16.78 -11.62 7.80
N ALA A 243 15.85 -11.84 8.73
CA ALA A 243 15.01 -13.03 8.71
C ALA A 243 14.09 -13.04 7.48
N GLY A 244 13.44 -11.92 7.14
CA GLY A 244 12.59 -11.78 5.97
C GLY A 244 13.35 -11.99 4.66
N ALA A 245 14.57 -11.46 4.56
CA ALA A 245 15.42 -11.58 3.38
C ALA A 245 15.74 -13.05 3.03
N ARG A 246 15.86 -13.95 4.03
CA ARG A 246 16.08 -15.39 3.80
C ARG A 246 14.92 -16.06 3.04
N TYR A 247 13.75 -15.45 3.08
CA TYR A 247 12.55 -15.91 2.38
C TYR A 247 12.18 -15.04 1.17
N GLY A 248 13.06 -14.11 0.77
CA GLY A 248 12.86 -13.25 -0.39
C GLY A 248 11.89 -12.09 -0.17
N LEU A 249 11.49 -11.80 1.06
CA LEU A 249 10.67 -10.64 1.39
C LEU A 249 11.52 -9.37 1.32
N ARG A 250 11.14 -8.42 0.48
CA ARG A 250 11.85 -7.16 0.34
C ARG A 250 11.46 -6.17 1.44
N PRO A 251 12.43 -5.47 2.07
CA PRO A 251 12.13 -4.58 3.18
C PRO A 251 11.34 -3.34 2.80
N LYS A 252 10.47 -2.90 3.71
CA LYS A 252 9.91 -1.56 3.88
C LYS A 252 10.03 -1.20 5.36
N ILE A 253 9.91 0.07 5.72
CA ILE A 253 10.01 0.50 7.13
C ILE A 253 9.05 1.65 7.40
N HIS A 254 8.25 1.56 8.48
CA HIS A 254 7.68 2.73 9.14
C HIS A 254 8.81 3.38 9.93
N ALA A 255 9.16 4.61 9.62
CA ALA A 255 10.34 5.27 10.15
C ALA A 255 10.06 6.73 10.49
N GLU A 256 10.52 7.14 11.67
CA GLU A 256 10.58 8.54 12.05
C GLU A 256 9.22 9.26 11.97
N GLU A 257 8.16 8.53 12.35
CA GLU A 257 6.81 9.06 12.56
C GLU A 257 6.78 9.90 13.84
N LEU A 258 7.34 9.37 14.92
CA LEU A 258 7.27 9.96 16.26
C LEU A 258 8.56 10.68 16.66
N ALA A 259 9.71 10.15 16.27
CA ALA A 259 11.03 10.67 16.63
C ALA A 259 12.09 10.30 15.59
N PRO A 260 13.25 10.99 15.55
CA PRO A 260 14.41 10.57 14.75
C PRO A 260 15.03 9.30 15.38
N SER A 261 14.47 8.15 15.07
CA SER A 261 14.75 6.87 15.73
C SER A 261 15.83 6.02 15.03
N GLY A 262 16.36 6.48 13.88
CA GLY A 262 17.30 5.74 13.05
C GLY A 262 16.65 4.75 12.08
N GLY A 263 15.32 4.79 11.94
CA GLY A 263 14.56 3.98 11.01
C GLY A 263 14.95 4.20 9.56
N VAL A 264 15.20 5.45 9.16
CA VAL A 264 15.70 5.79 7.82
C VAL A 264 17.06 5.15 7.57
N ALA A 265 17.99 5.26 8.54
CA ALA A 265 19.34 4.72 8.37
C ALA A 265 19.34 3.19 8.21
N VAL A 266 18.55 2.47 9.00
CA VAL A 266 18.43 1.01 8.85
C VAL A 266 17.73 0.64 7.56
N GLY A 267 16.72 1.39 7.12
CA GLY A 267 16.06 1.18 5.82
C GLY A 267 17.02 1.30 4.65
N VAL A 268 17.80 2.36 4.59
CA VAL A 268 18.83 2.56 3.55
C VAL A 268 19.89 1.45 3.61
N LYS A 269 20.38 1.10 4.81
CA LYS A 269 21.37 0.03 4.99
C LYS A 269 20.91 -1.32 4.45
N TYR A 270 19.63 -1.65 4.59
CA TYR A 270 19.06 -2.93 4.14
C TYR A 270 18.39 -2.85 2.76
N ASN A 271 18.64 -1.78 2.00
CA ASN A 271 18.07 -1.54 0.66
C ASN A 271 16.54 -1.68 0.65
N ALA A 272 15.88 -1.07 1.64
CA ALA A 272 14.44 -1.05 1.70
C ALA A 272 13.85 -0.44 0.43
N LEU A 273 12.71 -0.97 -0.01
CA LEU A 273 11.98 -0.40 -1.15
C LEU A 273 11.54 1.02 -0.85
N SER A 274 11.03 1.23 0.36
CA SER A 274 10.70 2.55 0.87
C SER A 274 10.91 2.65 2.38
N VAL A 275 11.00 3.88 2.85
CA VAL A 275 10.80 4.29 4.24
C VAL A 275 9.62 5.23 4.27
N ASP A 276 8.67 4.91 5.12
CA ASP A 276 7.35 5.50 5.12
C ASP A 276 7.15 6.31 6.41
N HIS A 277 6.30 7.33 6.41
CA HIS A 277 6.01 8.34 7.41
C HIS A 277 6.91 9.58 7.30
N LEU A 278 8.02 9.63 7.98
CA LEU A 278 9.04 10.69 7.88
C LEU A 278 8.65 12.05 8.50
N GLU A 279 7.58 12.11 9.33
CA GLU A 279 7.11 13.35 9.97
C GLU A 279 8.15 13.99 10.89
N SER A 280 9.02 13.16 11.47
CA SER A 280 10.07 13.58 12.42
C SER A 280 11.49 13.44 11.87
N MET A 281 11.64 13.19 10.56
CA MET A 281 12.94 12.98 9.92
C MET A 281 13.84 14.22 10.07
N ASP A 282 15.09 14.00 10.43
CA ASP A 282 16.12 15.04 10.52
C ASP A 282 16.92 15.21 9.22
N GLU A 283 17.83 16.18 9.20
CA GLU A 283 18.71 16.46 8.06
C GLU A 283 19.61 15.27 7.71
N ALA A 284 20.04 14.49 8.70
CA ALA A 284 20.88 13.32 8.46
C ALA A 284 20.10 12.22 7.72
N GLY A 285 18.83 12.00 8.09
CA GLY A 285 17.91 11.10 7.39
C GLY A 285 17.65 11.55 5.96
N PHE A 286 17.45 12.86 5.75
CA PHE A 286 17.27 13.44 4.41
C PHE A 286 18.49 13.18 3.51
N GLU A 287 19.70 13.45 3.99
CA GLU A 287 20.94 13.23 3.23
C GLU A 287 21.16 11.75 2.89
N LEU A 288 20.81 10.84 3.80
CA LEU A 288 20.87 9.40 3.53
C LEU A 288 19.92 9.00 2.40
N LEU A 289 18.68 9.47 2.41
CA LEU A 289 17.69 9.17 1.37
C LEU A 289 18.09 9.75 0.02
N LEU A 290 18.57 10.99 0.00
CA LEU A 290 19.00 11.67 -1.22
C LEU A 290 20.10 10.87 -1.97
N ASN A 291 20.96 10.19 -1.24
CA ASN A 291 22.07 9.41 -1.76
C ASN A 291 21.77 7.89 -1.85
N SER A 292 20.51 7.49 -1.83
CA SER A 292 20.08 6.08 -1.87
C SER A 292 19.05 5.82 -2.97
N GLU A 293 18.75 4.53 -3.20
CA GLU A 293 17.63 4.08 -4.04
C GLU A 293 16.35 3.83 -3.24
N THR A 294 16.38 4.02 -1.93
CA THR A 294 15.20 3.86 -1.06
C THR A 294 14.23 5.00 -1.30
N MET A 295 12.95 4.66 -1.54
CA MET A 295 11.92 5.66 -1.83
C MET A 295 11.36 6.26 -0.53
N PRO A 296 11.38 7.60 -0.35
CA PRO A 296 10.65 8.23 0.74
C PRO A 296 9.15 8.24 0.45
N THR A 297 8.33 7.90 1.44
CA THR A 297 6.87 7.97 1.37
C THR A 297 6.37 8.84 2.53
N ALA A 298 6.04 10.07 2.27
CA ALA A 298 5.43 10.95 3.26
C ALA A 298 3.94 10.63 3.42
N LEU A 299 3.42 10.64 4.66
CA LEU A 299 2.03 10.34 5.01
C LEU A 299 1.33 11.52 5.72
#